data_76b2d6711da0b6215e450713c63f07cb
#
_entry.id   76b2d6711da0b6215e450713c63f07cb
#
_cell.length_a   1.000
_cell.length_b   1.000
_cell.length_c   1.000
_cell.angle_alpha   90.00
_cell.angle_beta   90.00
_cell.angle_gamma   90.00
#
_symmetry.space_group_name_H-M   'P 1'
#
loop_
_entity.id
_entity.type
_entity.pdbx_description
1 polymer ?
#
loop_
_entity_poly.entity_id
_entity_poly.type
_entity_poly.pdbx_seq_one_letter_code
_entity_poly.pdbx_strand_id
1 'polypeptide(L)'
;MRLGFNSLVDPRTNSHCFEYMTDPKNQEDYREILQDSLEEIEEYLTKTEESAVAVSPDKSLGRLSRMEAMQDQQLILEARRRKKMQKVAVLSALQRIENGQFGVCIFCGKPIASERLEVAPESSNCVSCY
;
A
#
# COMPACT_ATOMS: atom_id res chain seq x y z
N MET A 1 -11.27 33.99 -2.36
CA MET A 1 -11.36 32.55 -2.11
C MET A 1 -10.12 31.79 -2.58
N ARG A 2 -9.60 32.05 -3.76
CA ARG A 2 -8.37 31.40 -4.26
C ARG A 2 -7.10 31.87 -3.57
N LEU A 3 -7.11 33.04 -3.00
CA LEU A 3 -5.96 33.66 -2.31
C LEU A 3 -5.67 33.04 -0.93
N GLY A 4 -6.69 32.49 -0.25
CA GLY A 4 -6.53 31.81 1.04
C GLY A 4 -5.80 30.48 0.92
N PHE A 5 -5.84 29.85 -0.22
CA PHE A 5 -5.18 28.57 -0.48
C PHE A 5 -3.66 28.71 -0.61
N ASN A 6 -3.20 29.82 -1.22
CA ASN A 6 -1.79 30.09 -1.41
C ASN A 6 -1.06 30.54 -0.15
N SER A 7 -1.79 31.05 0.84
CA SER A 7 -1.19 31.49 2.11
C SER A 7 -0.94 30.35 3.10
N LEU A 8 -1.53 29.19 2.86
CA LEU A 8 -1.38 28.01 3.71
C LEU A 8 -0.21 27.10 3.30
N VAL A 9 0.35 27.31 2.14
CA VAL A 9 1.53 26.58 1.69
C VAL A 9 2.76 27.35 2.18
N ASP A 10 3.38 26.86 3.24
CA ASP A 10 4.64 27.41 3.71
C ASP A 10 5.71 27.19 2.63
N PRO A 11 6.21 28.25 2.00
CA PRO A 11 7.19 28.12 0.91
C PRO A 11 8.51 27.52 1.37
N ARG A 12 8.72 27.37 2.67
CA ARG A 12 9.96 26.79 3.22
C ARG A 12 9.92 25.28 3.33
N THR A 13 8.75 24.65 3.28
CA THR A 13 8.67 23.27 3.64
C THR A 13 8.40 22.31 2.50
N ASN A 14 7.86 22.72 1.34
CA ASN A 14 7.45 21.66 0.42
C ASN A 14 7.17 22.01 -1.03
N SER A 15 7.48 23.22 -1.50
CA SER A 15 7.27 23.51 -2.93
C SER A 15 8.11 22.61 -3.84
N HIS A 16 9.31 22.26 -3.37
CA HIS A 16 10.24 21.38 -4.12
C HIS A 16 9.76 19.92 -4.17
N CYS A 17 9.19 19.41 -3.08
CA CYS A 17 8.64 18.06 -3.05
C CYS A 17 7.35 17.94 -3.87
N PHE A 18 6.53 19.00 -3.89
CA PHE A 18 5.30 19.01 -4.66
C PHE A 18 5.59 19.07 -6.18
N GLU A 19 6.54 19.89 -6.60
CA GLU A 19 6.99 19.94 -7.99
C GLU A 19 7.61 18.62 -8.43
N TYR A 20 8.42 18.02 -7.57
CA TYR A 20 9.03 16.73 -7.83
C TYR A 20 7.98 15.61 -8.01
N MET A 21 6.90 15.63 -7.25
CA MET A 21 5.84 14.63 -7.32
C MET A 21 4.85 14.85 -8.46
N THR A 22 4.72 16.09 -8.93
CA THR A 22 3.91 16.41 -10.10
C THR A 22 4.67 16.21 -11.42
N ASP A 23 5.98 15.96 -11.35
CA ASP A 23 6.78 15.64 -12.54
C ASP A 23 6.31 14.29 -13.13
N PRO A 24 5.90 14.29 -14.41
CA PRO A 24 5.42 13.08 -15.06
C PRO A 24 6.42 11.91 -15.04
N LYS A 25 7.72 12.20 -15.07
CA LYS A 25 8.76 11.17 -14.98
C LYS A 25 8.72 10.44 -13.64
N ASN A 26 8.60 11.17 -12.55
CA ASN A 26 8.52 10.58 -11.22
C ASN A 26 7.23 9.80 -11.03
N GLN A 27 6.14 10.25 -11.63
CA GLN A 27 4.87 9.52 -11.58
C GLN A 27 4.95 8.20 -12.36
N GLU A 28 5.64 8.16 -13.48
CA GLU A 28 5.88 6.92 -14.23
C GLU A 28 6.72 5.93 -13.45
N ASP A 29 7.79 6.39 -12.81
CA ASP A 29 8.63 5.54 -11.96
C ASP A 29 7.82 4.93 -10.82
N TYR A 30 6.99 5.73 -10.15
CA TYR A 30 6.10 5.22 -9.10
C TYR A 30 5.03 4.27 -9.63
N ARG A 31 4.54 4.52 -10.83
CA ARG A 31 3.59 3.61 -11.50
C ARG A 31 4.21 2.24 -11.72
N GLU A 32 5.44 2.20 -12.22
CA GLU A 32 6.18 0.97 -12.45
C GLU A 32 6.39 0.19 -11.15
N ILE A 33 6.87 0.86 -10.10
CA ILE A 33 7.05 0.28 -8.77
C ILE A 33 5.74 -0.29 -8.21
N LEU A 34 4.64 0.43 -8.38
CA LEU A 34 3.33 -0.01 -7.92
C LEU A 34 2.80 -1.20 -8.71
N GLN A 35 3.05 -1.25 -10.01
CA GLN A 35 2.70 -2.39 -10.85
C GLN A 35 3.48 -3.65 -10.47
N ASP A 36 4.79 -3.53 -10.27
CA ASP A 36 5.64 -4.62 -9.79
C ASP A 36 5.16 -5.14 -8.43
N SER A 37 4.83 -4.22 -7.52
CA SER A 37 4.28 -4.58 -6.20
C SER A 37 2.94 -5.31 -6.33
N LEU A 38 2.11 -4.91 -7.28
CA LEU A 38 0.83 -5.57 -7.55
C LEU A 38 1.03 -7.00 -8.03
N GLU A 39 1.95 -7.22 -8.98
CA GLU A 39 2.29 -8.56 -9.46
C GLU A 39 2.81 -9.45 -8.34
N GLU A 40 3.73 -8.95 -7.52
CA GLU A 40 4.23 -9.69 -6.34
C GLU A 40 3.11 -10.11 -5.39
N ILE A 41 2.18 -9.19 -5.12
CA ILE A 41 1.04 -9.46 -4.22
C ILE A 41 0.14 -10.54 -4.84
N GLU A 42 -0.17 -10.45 -6.10
CA GLU A 42 -1.01 -11.41 -6.81
C GLU A 42 -0.36 -12.80 -6.87
N GLU A 43 0.92 -12.85 -7.16
CA GLU A 43 1.70 -14.09 -7.14
C GLU A 43 1.69 -14.74 -5.75
N TYR A 44 1.92 -13.95 -4.70
CA TYR A 44 1.87 -14.42 -3.32
C TYR A 44 0.48 -14.99 -2.96
N LEU A 45 -0.58 -14.28 -3.33
CA LEU A 45 -1.95 -14.72 -3.06
C LEU A 45 -2.29 -16.01 -3.79
N THR A 46 -1.83 -16.16 -5.03
CA THR A 46 -2.03 -17.38 -5.82
C THR A 46 -1.27 -18.56 -5.23
N LYS A 47 0.01 -18.38 -4.91
CA LYS A 47 0.86 -19.43 -4.31
C LYS A 47 0.37 -19.92 -2.97
N THR A 48 -0.24 -19.02 -2.18
CA THR A 48 -0.70 -19.37 -0.83
C THR A 48 -2.18 -19.74 -0.77
N GLU A 49 -2.85 -19.84 -1.89
CA GLU A 49 -4.28 -20.15 -1.94
C GLU A 49 -4.58 -21.55 -1.37
N GLU A 50 -3.82 -22.55 -1.77
CA GLU A 50 -3.97 -23.92 -1.28
C GLU A 50 -3.68 -24.02 0.21
N SER A 51 -2.67 -23.28 0.68
CA SER A 51 -2.31 -23.25 2.11
C SER A 51 -3.33 -22.53 2.99
N ALA A 52 -4.18 -21.71 2.39
CA ALA A 52 -5.24 -21.00 3.07
C ALA A 52 -6.53 -21.83 3.23
N VAL A 53 -6.63 -22.94 2.53
CA VAL A 53 -7.76 -23.87 2.67
C VAL A 53 -7.70 -24.51 4.04
N ALA A 54 -8.86 -24.71 4.66
CA ALA A 54 -8.95 -25.30 5.98
C ALA A 54 -8.21 -26.64 6.04
N VAL A 55 -7.33 -26.76 7.03
CA VAL A 55 -6.64 -28.02 7.29
C VAL A 55 -7.68 -29.09 7.57
N SER A 56 -7.81 -30.04 6.67
CA SER A 56 -8.67 -31.18 6.87
C SER A 56 -8.20 -31.96 8.10
N PRO A 57 -9.05 -32.28 9.06
CA PRO A 57 -8.64 -33.08 10.22
C PRO A 57 -8.24 -34.47 9.75
N ASP A 58 -6.97 -34.64 9.44
CA ASP A 58 -6.42 -35.94 9.14
C ASP A 58 -6.30 -36.73 10.46
N LYS A 59 -6.93 -37.87 10.51
CA LYS A 59 -6.96 -38.76 11.69
C LYS A 59 -5.57 -39.26 12.09
N SER A 60 -4.57 -39.15 11.22
CA SER A 60 -3.20 -39.59 11.47
C SER A 60 -2.37 -38.54 12.24
N LEU A 61 -2.81 -37.28 12.32
CA LEU A 61 -2.10 -36.25 13.05
C LEU A 61 -2.40 -36.28 14.54
N GLY A 62 -1.35 -36.26 15.37
CA GLY A 62 -1.46 -36.10 16.81
C GLY A 62 -2.05 -34.72 17.18
N ARG A 63 -2.56 -34.63 18.41
CA ARG A 63 -3.21 -33.37 18.89
C ARG A 63 -2.31 -32.14 18.82
N LEU A 64 -1.02 -32.29 19.18
CA LEU A 64 -0.04 -31.19 19.13
C LEU A 64 0.24 -30.77 17.69
N SER A 65 0.44 -31.71 16.76
CA SER A 65 0.66 -31.44 15.35
C SER A 65 -0.54 -30.74 14.70
N ARG A 66 -1.76 -31.07 15.15
CA ARG A 66 -2.99 -30.41 14.69
C ARG A 66 -3.05 -28.95 15.15
N MET A 67 -2.67 -28.67 16.39
CA MET A 67 -2.61 -27.32 16.93
C MET A 67 -1.57 -26.48 16.20
N GLU A 68 -0.39 -27.02 15.92
CA GLU A 68 0.66 -26.36 15.15
C GLU A 68 0.18 -26.03 13.73
N ALA A 69 -0.44 -26.99 13.05
CA ALA A 69 -0.99 -26.80 11.71
C ALA A 69 -2.08 -25.71 11.69
N MET A 70 -2.92 -25.64 12.71
CA MET A 70 -3.93 -24.58 12.84
C MET A 70 -3.29 -23.22 13.09
N GLN A 71 -2.23 -23.14 13.89
CA GLN A 71 -1.48 -21.90 14.12
C GLN A 71 -0.82 -21.39 12.84
N ASP A 72 -0.15 -22.28 12.10
CA ASP A 72 0.47 -21.97 10.83
C ASP A 72 -0.56 -21.46 9.82
N GLN A 73 -1.73 -22.09 9.76
CA GLN A 73 -2.83 -21.65 8.93
C GLN A 73 -3.29 -20.23 9.29
N GLN A 74 -3.42 -19.91 10.58
CA GLN A 74 -3.81 -18.59 11.03
C GLN A 74 -2.79 -17.53 10.62
N LEU A 75 -1.50 -17.84 10.68
CA LEU A 75 -0.43 -16.95 10.24
C LEU A 75 -0.53 -16.67 8.72
N ILE A 76 -0.78 -17.70 7.92
CA ILE A 76 -0.97 -17.59 6.48
C ILE A 76 -2.20 -16.74 6.17
N LEU A 77 -3.32 -16.98 6.82
CA LEU A 77 -4.55 -16.21 6.63
C LEU A 77 -4.35 -14.73 6.97
N GLU A 78 -3.66 -14.44 8.06
CA GLU A 78 -3.37 -13.06 8.45
C GLU A 78 -2.43 -12.36 7.44
N ALA A 79 -1.38 -13.05 7.01
CA ALA A 79 -0.48 -12.54 5.97
C ALA A 79 -1.22 -12.27 4.66
N ARG A 80 -2.10 -13.17 4.24
CA ARG A 80 -2.94 -12.99 3.05
C ARG A 80 -3.87 -11.79 3.20
N ARG A 81 -4.47 -11.61 4.39
CA ARG A 81 -5.33 -10.46 4.69
C ARG A 81 -4.57 -9.15 4.51
N ARG A 82 -3.36 -9.05 5.04
CA ARG A 82 -2.49 -7.87 4.89
C ARG A 82 -2.13 -7.62 3.43
N LYS A 83 -1.79 -8.66 2.68
CA LYS A 83 -1.49 -8.56 1.24
C LYS A 83 -2.71 -8.09 0.44
N LYS A 84 -3.91 -8.57 0.75
CA LYS A 84 -5.15 -8.10 0.12
C LYS A 84 -5.41 -6.62 0.39
N MET A 85 -5.17 -6.16 1.62
CA MET A 85 -5.30 -4.75 1.97
C MET A 85 -4.26 -3.89 1.24
N GLN A 86 -3.02 -4.38 1.16
CA GLN A 86 -1.97 -3.72 0.40
C GLN A 86 -2.34 -3.63 -1.09
N LYS A 87 -2.91 -4.69 -1.67
CA LYS A 87 -3.41 -4.69 -3.04
C LYS A 87 -4.41 -3.56 -3.29
N VAL A 88 -5.37 -3.40 -2.41
CA VAL A 88 -6.36 -2.31 -2.51
C VAL A 88 -5.68 -0.94 -2.45
N ALA A 89 -4.71 -0.77 -1.55
CA ALA A 89 -3.95 0.48 -1.44
C ALA A 89 -3.13 0.77 -2.71
N VAL A 90 -2.48 -0.24 -3.29
CA VAL A 90 -1.71 -0.13 -4.54
C VAL A 90 -2.63 0.26 -5.71
N LEU A 91 -3.77 -0.40 -5.85
CA LEU A 91 -4.75 -0.07 -6.90
C LEU A 91 -5.28 1.37 -6.75
N SER A 92 -5.55 1.79 -5.53
CA SER A 92 -5.96 3.17 -5.23
C SER A 92 -4.87 4.18 -5.59
N ALA A 93 -3.60 3.85 -5.31
CA ALA A 93 -2.46 4.69 -5.67
C ALA A 93 -2.30 4.81 -7.19
N LEU A 94 -2.42 3.72 -7.92
CA LEU A 94 -2.40 3.73 -9.39
C LEU A 94 -3.52 4.59 -9.97
N GLN A 95 -4.72 4.50 -9.42
CA GLN A 95 -5.84 5.33 -9.82
C GLN A 95 -5.58 6.82 -9.56
N ARG A 96 -4.95 7.15 -8.43
CA ARG A 96 -4.58 8.53 -8.12
C ARG A 96 -3.51 9.07 -9.07
N ILE A 97 -2.58 8.25 -9.53
CA ILE A 97 -1.62 8.63 -10.58
C ILE A 97 -2.35 9.00 -11.87
N GLU A 98 -3.32 8.19 -12.28
CA GLU A 98 -4.12 8.45 -13.49
C GLU A 98 -4.94 9.75 -13.37
N ASN A 99 -5.44 10.05 -12.18
CA ASN A 99 -6.23 11.25 -11.90
C ASN A 99 -5.35 12.50 -11.62
N GLY A 100 -4.03 12.35 -11.56
CA GLY A 100 -3.11 13.43 -11.23
C GLY A 100 -3.13 13.86 -9.76
N GLN A 101 -3.61 13.00 -8.87
CA GLN A 101 -3.74 13.26 -7.42
C GLN A 101 -2.74 12.48 -6.58
N PHE A 102 -1.76 11.86 -7.22
CA PHE A 102 -0.73 11.10 -6.52
C PHE A 102 0.19 12.02 -5.71
N GLY A 103 0.59 11.55 -4.54
CA GLY A 103 1.48 12.30 -3.65
C GLY A 103 0.79 13.35 -2.78
N VAL A 104 -0.54 13.40 -2.81
CA VAL A 104 -1.35 14.31 -1.99
C VAL A 104 -2.12 13.51 -0.95
N CYS A 105 -2.07 13.96 0.31
CA CYS A 105 -2.83 13.35 1.40
C CYS A 105 -4.34 13.49 1.15
N ILE A 106 -5.08 12.39 1.27
CA ILE A 106 -6.53 12.37 1.06
C ILE A 106 -7.31 13.06 2.19
N PHE A 107 -6.70 13.24 3.36
CA PHE A 107 -7.35 13.83 4.52
C PHE A 107 -7.10 15.35 4.64
N CYS A 108 -5.86 15.78 4.51
CA CYS A 108 -5.51 17.20 4.71
C CYS A 108 -5.18 17.95 3.42
N GLY A 109 -5.05 17.26 2.30
CA GLY A 109 -4.72 17.84 1.01
C GLY A 109 -3.29 18.36 0.88
N LYS A 110 -2.44 18.11 1.87
CA LYS A 110 -1.03 18.48 1.83
C LYS A 110 -0.20 17.42 1.08
N PRO A 111 0.92 17.80 0.46
CA PRO A 111 1.78 16.83 -0.18
C PRO A 111 2.37 15.85 0.84
N ILE A 112 2.44 14.59 0.45
CA ILE A 112 3.08 13.54 1.23
C ILE A 112 4.59 13.65 1.05
N ALA A 113 5.35 13.48 2.13
CA ALA A 113 6.81 13.51 2.07
C ALA A 113 7.35 12.46 1.10
N SER A 114 8.36 12.83 0.29
CA SER A 114 8.98 11.94 -0.67
C SER A 114 9.57 10.70 -0.01
N GLU A 115 10.19 10.86 1.15
CA GLU A 115 10.76 9.77 1.93
C GLU A 115 9.71 8.72 2.31
N ARG A 116 8.50 9.15 2.63
CA ARG A 116 7.39 8.23 2.92
C ARG A 116 6.94 7.48 1.67
N LEU A 117 6.91 8.14 0.52
CA LEU A 117 6.54 7.51 -0.74
C LEU A 117 7.62 6.57 -1.28
N GLU A 118 8.88 6.81 -0.98
CA GLU A 118 9.98 5.90 -1.31
C GLU A 118 9.86 4.58 -0.55
N VAL A 119 9.44 4.63 0.70
CA VAL A 119 9.25 3.43 1.54
C VAL A 119 7.90 2.76 1.27
N ALA A 120 6.85 3.55 1.10
CA ALA A 120 5.49 3.05 0.93
C ALA A 120 4.76 3.90 -0.14
N PRO A 121 4.99 3.61 -1.42
CA PRO A 121 4.41 4.40 -2.51
C PRO A 121 2.89 4.31 -2.58
N GLU A 122 2.29 3.28 -1.99
CA GLU A 122 0.84 3.11 -1.89
C GLU A 122 0.18 4.01 -0.82
N SER A 123 0.98 4.73 -0.03
CA SER A 123 0.45 5.57 1.04
C SER A 123 -0.48 6.67 0.53
N SER A 124 -1.62 6.80 1.17
CA SER A 124 -2.63 7.81 0.86
C SER A 124 -2.65 8.98 1.85
N ASN A 125 -1.96 8.85 2.97
CA ASN A 125 -1.95 9.82 4.06
C ASN A 125 -0.55 10.30 4.37
N CYS A 126 -0.45 11.56 4.82
CA CYS A 126 0.79 12.09 5.37
C CYS A 126 1.02 11.56 6.80
N VAL A 127 2.21 11.80 7.34
CA VAL A 127 2.59 11.36 8.70
C VAL A 127 1.67 11.97 9.76
N SER A 128 1.17 13.18 9.53
CA SER A 128 0.29 13.88 10.47
C SER A 128 -1.14 13.33 10.51
N CYS A 129 -1.57 12.62 9.45
CA CYS A 129 -2.91 12.06 9.32
C CYS A 129 -2.95 10.53 9.47
N TYR A 130 -1.83 9.94 9.84
CA TYR A 130 -1.70 8.49 10.01
C TYR A 130 -2.43 8.00 11.27
#